data_6e507e27d37b5f7c9886e30b7262835e
#
_entry.id   6e507e27d37b5f7c9886e30b7262835e
#
_cell.length_a   1.000
_cell.length_b   1.000
_cell.length_c   1.000
_cell.angle_alpha   90.00
_cell.angle_beta   90.00
_cell.angle_gamma   90.00
#
_symmetry.space_group_name_H-M   'P 1'
#
loop_
_entity.id
_entity.type
_entity.pdbx_description
1 polymer ?
#
loop_
_entity_poly.entity_id
_entity_poly.type
_entity_poly.pdbx_seq_one_letter_code
_entity_poly.pdbx_strand_id
1 'polypeptide(L)' 'MARKVLVLEDESSIRSFIVINLTRAGYEVIESGTGEEALEKLQDNPDIRVALLDIMLPGIDGFEVCRRIRA' A
#
# COMPACT_ATOMS: atom_id res chain seq x y z
N MET A 1 -17.12 -10.32 2.87
CA MET A 1 -15.95 -10.25 1.98
C MET A 1 -14.92 -9.28 2.55
N ALA A 2 -13.65 -9.70 2.53
CA ALA A 2 -12.59 -8.83 3.00
C ALA A 2 -12.36 -7.68 2.02
N ARG A 3 -12.14 -6.47 2.55
CA ARG A 3 -11.75 -5.31 1.73
C ARG A 3 -10.25 -5.30 1.57
N LYS A 4 -9.78 -5.05 0.37
CA LYS A 4 -8.35 -4.97 0.09
C LYS A 4 -7.80 -3.60 0.43
N VAL A 5 -6.67 -3.60 1.13
CA VAL A 5 -5.94 -2.39 1.52
C VAL A 5 -4.50 -2.54 1.06
N LEU A 6 -3.98 -1.53 0.36
CA LEU A 6 -2.56 -1.48 0.00
C LEU A 6 -1.81 -0.72 1.07
N VAL A 7 -0.71 -1.30 1.58
CA VAL A 7 0.18 -0.64 2.53
C VAL A 7 1.52 -0.42 1.84
N LEU A 8 1.92 0.84 1.73
CA LEU A 8 3.20 1.23 1.15
C LEU A 8 4.06 1.84 2.26
N GLU A 9 5.06 1.09 2.72
CA GLU A 9 5.97 1.48 3.78
C GLU A 9 7.32 0.81 3.54
N ASP A 10 8.39 1.59 3.51
CA ASP A 10 9.74 1.07 3.23
C ASP A 10 10.38 0.39 4.44
N GLU A 11 9.99 0.74 5.65
CA GLU A 11 10.50 0.10 6.84
C GLU A 11 9.72 -1.17 7.17
N SER A 12 10.39 -2.33 7.11
CA SER A 12 9.72 -3.63 7.24
C SER A 12 9.04 -3.82 8.60
N SER A 13 9.64 -3.34 9.69
CA SER A 13 9.05 -3.50 11.02
C SER A 13 7.78 -2.67 11.17
N ILE A 14 7.75 -1.46 10.66
CA ILE A 14 6.57 -0.61 10.68
C ILE A 14 5.49 -1.21 9.77
N ARG A 15 5.90 -1.67 8.58
CA ARG A 15 4.97 -2.30 7.64
C ARG A 15 4.30 -3.53 8.26
N SER A 16 5.10 -4.38 8.92
CA SER A 16 4.56 -5.58 9.58
C SER A 16 3.55 -5.24 10.67
N PHE A 17 3.84 -4.19 11.45
CA PHE A 17 2.93 -3.74 12.50
C PHE A 17 1.59 -3.30 11.90
N ILE A 18 1.62 -2.52 10.83
CA ILE A 18 0.41 -2.06 10.15
C ILE A 18 -0.37 -3.25 9.57
N VAL A 19 0.33 -4.18 8.92
CA VAL A 19 -0.28 -5.36 8.31
C VAL A 19 -0.99 -6.21 9.37
N ILE A 20 -0.33 -6.46 10.51
CA ILE A 20 -0.92 -7.25 11.59
C ILE A 20 -2.21 -6.61 12.09
N ASN A 21 -2.20 -5.30 12.33
CA ASN A 21 -3.37 -4.60 12.85
C ASN A 21 -4.54 -4.60 11.85
N LEU A 22 -4.25 -4.37 10.58
CA LEU A 22 -5.28 -4.37 9.54
C LEU A 22 -5.85 -5.78 9.32
N THR A 23 -5.00 -6.78 9.34
CA THR A 23 -5.45 -8.17 9.19
C THR A 23 -6.37 -8.57 10.33
N ARG A 24 -6.06 -8.16 11.56
CA ARG A 24 -6.92 -8.42 12.72
C ARG A 24 -8.27 -7.71 12.59
N ALA A 25 -8.31 -6.58 11.92
CA ALA A 25 -9.54 -5.83 11.68
C ALA A 25 -10.40 -6.43 10.55
N GLY A 26 -9.92 -7.47 9.89
CA GLY A 26 -10.67 -8.16 8.84
C GLY A 26 -10.36 -7.73 7.41
N TYR A 27 -9.29 -6.96 7.21
CA TYR A 27 -8.88 -6.52 5.88
C TYR A 27 -7.93 -7.53 5.24
N GLU A 28 -7.99 -7.61 3.91
CA GLU A 28 -6.97 -8.31 3.13
C GLU A 28 -5.90 -7.28 2.77
N VAL A 29 -4.67 -7.49 3.22
CA VAL A 29 -3.60 -6.50 3.10
C VAL A 29 -2.63 -6.90 2.00
N ILE A 30 -2.37 -5.95 1.10
CA ILE A 30 -1.37 -6.07 0.04
C ILE A 30 -0.20 -5.17 0.43
N GLU A 31 1.00 -5.74 0.53
CA GLU A 31 2.18 -5.01 0.98
C GLU A 31 3.04 -4.55 -0.18
N SER A 32 3.67 -3.39 -0.01
CA SER A 32 4.70 -2.92 -0.93
C SER A 32 5.72 -2.10 -0.17
N GLY A 33 6.99 -2.16 -0.60
CA GLY A 33 8.09 -1.44 0.01
C GLY A 33 8.58 -0.25 -0.82
N THR A 34 8.12 -0.10 -2.05
CA THR A 34 8.49 1.01 -2.93
C THR A 34 7.27 1.51 -3.69
N GLY A 35 7.38 2.73 -4.23
CA GLY A 35 6.31 3.29 -5.05
C GLY A 35 6.05 2.50 -6.32
N GLU A 36 7.11 2.02 -6.95
CA GLU A 36 7.01 1.22 -8.17
C GLU A 36 6.27 -0.09 -7.90
N GLU A 37 6.61 -0.76 -6.81
CA GLU A 37 5.95 -1.99 -6.40
C GLU A 37 4.47 -1.75 -6.08
N ALA A 38 4.17 -0.63 -5.43
CA ALA A 38 2.80 -0.26 -5.12
C ALA A 38 1.95 -0.11 -6.38
N LEU A 39 2.51 0.52 -7.41
CA LEU A 39 1.81 0.69 -8.69
C LEU A 39 1.54 -0.64 -9.37
N GLU A 40 2.50 -1.57 -9.33
CA GLU A 40 2.31 -2.92 -9.86
C GLU A 40 1.20 -3.66 -9.12
N LYS A 41 1.20 -3.57 -7.78
CA LYS A 41 0.17 -4.21 -6.96
C LYS A 41 -1.22 -3.65 -7.26
N LEU A 42 -1.33 -2.34 -7.50
CA LEU A 42 -2.59 -1.74 -7.85
C LEU A 42 -3.10 -2.22 -9.21
N GLN A 43 -2.20 -2.42 -10.18
CA GLN A 43 -2.59 -2.97 -11.47
C GLN A 43 -3.08 -4.41 -11.35
N ASP A 44 -2.42 -5.21 -10.52
CA ASP A 44 -2.77 -6.62 -10.32
C ASP A 44 -4.02 -6.80 -9.46
N ASN A 45 -4.38 -5.78 -8.68
CA ASN A 45 -5.50 -5.84 -7.74
C ASN A 45 -6.39 -4.61 -7.91
N PRO A 46 -7.16 -4.53 -9.00
CA PRO A 46 -8.00 -3.34 -9.27
C PRO A 46 -9.13 -3.14 -8.25
N ASP A 47 -9.36 -4.10 -7.39
CA ASP A 47 -10.36 -4.03 -6.33
C ASP A 47 -9.83 -3.44 -5.02
N ILE A 48 -8.58 -2.96 -4.98
CA ILE A 48 -8.05 -2.25 -3.83
C ILE A 48 -8.81 -0.92 -3.66
N ARG A 49 -9.36 -0.70 -2.47
CA ARG A 49 -10.16 0.49 -2.18
C ARG A 49 -9.42 1.56 -1.39
N VAL A 50 -8.46 1.16 -0.57
CA VAL A 50 -7.73 2.08 0.32
C VAL A 50 -6.24 1.81 0.18
N ALA A 51 -5.45 2.87 0.14
CA ALA A 51 -4.00 2.78 0.13
C ALA A 51 -3.44 3.65 1.25
N LEU A 52 -2.57 3.06 2.09
CA LEU A 52 -1.83 3.76 3.12
C LEU A 52 -0.41 3.96 2.61
N LEU A 53 -0.04 5.22 2.38
CA LEU A 53 1.21 5.56 1.70
C LEU A 53 2.16 6.32 2.61
N ASP A 54 3.45 5.93 2.57
CA ASP A 54 4.54 6.69 3.17
C ASP A 54 5.15 7.57 2.09
N ILE A 55 5.10 8.89 2.26
CA ILE A 55 5.56 9.85 1.27
C ILE A 55 7.07 10.04 1.25
N MET A 56 7.80 9.41 2.17
CA MET A 56 9.25 9.54 2.28
C MET A 56 10.00 8.36 1.64
N LEU A 57 9.37 7.68 0.69
CA LEU A 57 9.94 6.50 0.06
C LEU A 57 11.03 6.87 -0.97
N PRO A 58 12.06 6.01 -1.13
CA PRO A 58 12.99 6.16 -2.24
C PRO A 58 12.32 5.84 -3.57
N GLY A 59 12.87 6.37 -4.66
CA GLY A 59 12.31 6.19 -5.98
C GLY A 59 11.11 7.10 -6.22
N ILE A 60 9.96 6.54 -6.52
CA ILE A 60 8.71 7.30 -6.63
C ILE A 60 8.22 7.58 -5.22
N ASP A 61 8.03 8.84 -4.86
CA ASP A 61 7.55 9.21 -3.54
C ASP A 61 6.02 9.02 -3.41
N GLY A 62 5.53 9.15 -2.17
CA GLY A 62 4.10 8.94 -1.90
C GLY A 62 3.18 9.91 -2.64
N PHE A 63 3.65 11.16 -2.88
CA PHE A 63 2.87 12.12 -3.65
C PHE A 63 2.70 11.69 -5.10
N GLU A 64 3.77 11.18 -5.70
CA GLU A 64 3.72 10.69 -7.08
C GLU A 64 2.80 9.48 -7.21
N VAL A 65 2.86 8.56 -6.26
CA VAL A 65 1.97 7.39 -6.25
C VAL A 65 0.51 7.84 -6.14
N CYS A 66 0.21 8.75 -5.22
CA CYS A 66 -1.15 9.30 -5.06
C CYS A 66 -1.64 9.94 -6.34
N ARG A 67 -0.79 10.72 -7.01
CA ARG A 67 -1.16 11.39 -8.24
C ARG A 67 -1.51 10.39 -9.34
N ARG A 68 -0.74 9.31 -9.47
CA ARG A 68 -1.00 8.28 -10.48
C ARG A 68 -2.27 7.49 -10.20
N ILE A 69 -2.57 7.24 -8.93
CA ILE A 69 -3.80 6.56 -8.54
C ILE A 69 -5.03 7.38 -8.92
N ARG A 70 -4.94 8.69 -8.80
CA ARG A 70 -6.06 9.59 -9.10
C ARG A 70 -6.23 9.90 -10.59
N ALA A 71 -5.22 9.61 -11.38
CA ALA A 71 -5.22 9.92 -12.81
C ALA A 71 -6.17 9.02 -13.65
#